data_40ca71a1cfd5910eee8947cd285192c7
#
_entry.id   40ca71a1cfd5910eee8947cd285192c7
#
_cell.length_a   1.000
_cell.length_b   1.000
_cell.length_c   1.000
_cell.angle_alpha   90.00
_cell.angle_beta   90.00
_cell.angle_gamma   90.00
#
_symmetry.space_group_name_H-M   'P 1'
#
loop_
_entity.id
_entity.type
_entity.pdbx_description
1 polymer ?
#
loop_
_entity_poly.entity_id
_entity_poly.type
_entity_poly.pdbx_seq_one_letter_code
_entity_poly.pdbx_strand_id
1 'polypeptide(L)'
;MNPLILKIRRSANIGLYGSVGVAILTVAFHFLPWQFNQSAIVMRWMLIAGSVLAVLAVVMVLLMIRKTTPRIRQMESLDEKLKAYTEYISNLYYGTLSIVVMECLLIVLMGDTSLLMVTLILVLLLFLSYPNMYKMKSDLGLLQEEFNTLFPEYAETLESPKNLGKPENPESPESPEAQ
;
A
#
# COMPACT_ATOMS: atom_id res chain seq x y z
N MET A 1 9.94 4.37 -18.61
CA MET A 1 8.98 4.35 -17.50
C MET A 1 8.50 5.77 -17.21
N ASN A 2 7.19 5.99 -17.11
CA ASN A 2 6.61 7.32 -16.89
C ASN A 2 7.07 7.90 -15.54
N PRO A 3 7.56 9.16 -15.46
CA PRO A 3 8.06 9.79 -14.22
C PRO A 3 7.03 9.86 -13.11
N LEU A 4 5.74 9.96 -13.45
CA LEU A 4 4.65 9.94 -12.48
C LEU A 4 4.52 8.57 -11.79
N ILE A 5 4.67 7.47 -12.52
CA ILE A 5 4.64 6.11 -11.96
C ILE A 5 5.81 5.90 -10.99
N LEU A 6 7.00 6.40 -11.34
CA LEU A 6 8.16 6.38 -10.43
C LEU A 6 7.87 7.15 -9.14
N LYS A 7 7.25 8.33 -9.25
CA LYS A 7 6.87 9.16 -8.10
C LYS A 7 5.84 8.44 -7.22
N ILE A 8 4.82 7.80 -7.81
CA ILE A 8 3.81 7.01 -7.10
C ILE A 8 4.49 5.91 -6.26
N ARG A 9 5.33 5.09 -6.89
CA ARG A 9 6.05 4.00 -6.21
C ARG A 9 6.97 4.51 -5.13
N ARG A 10 7.71 5.59 -5.39
CA ARG A 10 8.61 6.20 -4.40
C ARG A 10 7.85 6.70 -3.18
N SER A 11 6.74 7.41 -3.36
CA SER A 11 5.90 7.89 -2.25
C SER A 11 5.32 6.72 -1.43
N ALA A 12 4.81 5.68 -2.11
CA ALA A 12 4.29 4.49 -1.46
C ALA A 12 5.38 3.74 -0.67
N ASN A 13 6.56 3.56 -1.25
CA ASN A 13 7.68 2.90 -0.58
C ASN A 13 8.13 3.68 0.65
N ILE A 14 8.34 5.00 0.53
CA ILE A 14 8.77 5.84 1.67
C ILE A 14 7.72 5.78 2.79
N GLY A 15 6.44 5.94 2.46
CA GLY A 15 5.38 5.91 3.45
C GLY A 15 5.22 4.55 4.12
N LEU A 16 5.26 3.46 3.35
CA LEU A 16 5.10 2.10 3.88
C LEU A 16 6.32 1.69 4.73
N TYR A 17 7.52 1.74 4.14
CA TYR A 17 8.73 1.34 4.87
C TYR A 17 9.06 2.27 6.02
N GLY A 18 8.77 3.57 5.87
CA GLY A 18 8.86 4.54 6.96
C GLY A 18 7.95 4.18 8.13
N SER A 19 6.68 3.87 7.86
CA SER A 19 5.72 3.46 8.90
C SER A 19 6.13 2.15 9.59
N VAL A 20 6.57 1.15 8.83
CA VAL A 20 7.09 -0.11 9.39
C VAL A 20 8.34 0.14 10.24
N GLY A 21 9.28 0.94 9.74
CA GLY A 21 10.52 1.26 10.45
C GLY A 21 10.24 1.98 11.77
N VAL A 22 9.35 2.98 11.76
CA VAL A 22 8.95 3.70 12.98
C VAL A 22 8.25 2.77 13.98
N ALA A 23 7.35 1.88 13.52
CA ALA A 23 6.69 0.91 14.39
C ALA A 23 7.70 -0.06 15.04
N ILE A 24 8.66 -0.57 14.28
CA ILE A 24 9.73 -1.45 14.80
C ILE A 24 10.58 -0.71 15.84
N LEU A 25 10.99 0.53 15.55
CA LEU A 25 11.76 1.36 16.49
C LEU A 25 10.98 1.60 17.78
N THR A 26 9.67 1.84 17.70
CA THR A 26 8.80 2.03 18.88
C THR A 26 8.78 0.78 19.75
N VAL A 27 8.64 -0.39 19.15
CA VAL A 27 8.71 -1.67 19.88
C VAL A 27 10.09 -1.83 20.54
N ALA A 28 11.18 -1.53 19.84
CA ALA A 28 12.53 -1.59 20.38
C ALA A 28 12.73 -0.62 21.57
N PHE A 29 12.21 0.62 21.45
CA PHE A 29 12.27 1.60 22.54
C PHE A 29 11.45 1.19 23.76
N HIS A 30 10.36 0.45 23.58
CA HIS A 30 9.55 -0.04 24.70
C HIS A 30 10.32 -1.00 25.63
N PHE A 31 11.32 -1.71 25.12
CA PHE A 31 12.17 -2.59 25.92
C PHE A 31 13.31 -1.87 26.65
N LEU A 32 13.51 -0.57 26.40
CA LEU A 32 14.48 0.22 27.13
C LEU A 32 13.89 0.68 28.49
N PRO A 33 14.70 0.73 29.56
CA PRO A 33 14.23 1.08 30.91
C PRO A 33 13.95 2.59 31.08
N TRP A 34 13.44 3.24 30.06
CA TRP A 34 13.12 4.67 30.06
C TRP A 34 11.67 4.85 30.51
N GLN A 35 11.45 5.11 31.79
CA GLN A 35 10.14 5.43 32.31
C GLN A 35 10.04 6.94 32.55
N PHE A 36 9.19 7.59 31.78
CA PHE A 36 8.78 8.96 32.09
C PHE A 36 7.79 8.93 33.24
N ASN A 37 8.17 9.52 34.41
CA ASN A 37 7.34 9.55 35.58
C ASN A 37 6.23 10.63 35.40
N GLN A 38 5.13 10.25 34.74
CA GLN A 38 3.99 11.12 34.49
C GLN A 38 2.86 10.83 35.50
N SER A 39 2.07 11.85 35.82
CA SER A 39 0.90 11.66 36.68
C SER A 39 -0.13 10.75 35.97
N ALA A 40 -0.76 9.84 36.73
CA ALA A 40 -1.76 8.91 36.19
C ALA A 40 -2.95 9.60 35.48
N ILE A 41 -3.26 10.84 35.89
CA ILE A 41 -4.33 11.64 35.30
C ILE A 41 -3.93 12.08 33.88
N VAL A 42 -2.72 12.62 33.71
CA VAL A 42 -2.21 13.07 32.39
C VAL A 42 -2.14 11.89 31.43
N MET A 43 -1.65 10.74 31.89
CA MET A 43 -1.54 9.52 31.11
C MET A 43 -2.91 9.06 30.59
N ARG A 44 -3.96 9.07 31.43
CA ARG A 44 -5.33 8.70 30.97
C ARG A 44 -5.85 9.64 29.89
N TRP A 45 -5.67 10.96 30.05
CA TRP A 45 -6.12 11.92 29.03
C TRP A 45 -5.35 11.79 27.73
N MET A 46 -4.05 11.56 27.76
CA MET A 46 -3.23 11.31 26.57
C MET A 46 -3.67 10.02 25.85
N LEU A 47 -4.02 8.97 26.60
CA LEU A 47 -4.47 7.70 26.02
C LEU A 47 -5.84 7.87 25.35
N ILE A 48 -6.77 8.58 25.97
CA ILE A 48 -8.07 8.89 25.37
C ILE A 48 -7.89 9.72 24.09
N ALA A 49 -7.11 10.79 24.15
CA ALA A 49 -6.86 11.65 23.00
C ALA A 49 -6.17 10.89 21.87
N GLY A 50 -5.15 10.09 22.19
CA GLY A 50 -4.45 9.24 21.22
C GLY A 50 -5.39 8.22 20.55
N SER A 51 -6.23 7.55 21.34
CA SER A 51 -7.21 6.59 20.79
C SER A 51 -8.24 7.25 19.86
N VAL A 52 -8.73 8.43 20.22
CA VAL A 52 -9.66 9.19 19.36
C VAL A 52 -8.98 9.60 18.06
N LEU A 53 -7.76 10.13 18.13
CA LEU A 53 -6.98 10.49 16.93
C LEU A 53 -6.72 9.28 16.05
N ALA A 54 -6.37 8.15 16.63
CA ALA A 54 -6.13 6.89 15.94
C ALA A 54 -7.37 6.41 15.18
N VAL A 55 -8.55 6.40 15.83
CA VAL A 55 -9.81 6.02 15.17
C VAL A 55 -10.16 6.99 14.04
N LEU A 56 -10.02 8.30 14.28
CA LEU A 56 -10.23 9.31 13.22
C LEU A 56 -9.30 9.11 12.04
N ALA A 57 -8.04 8.76 12.29
CA ALA A 57 -7.06 8.46 11.24
C ALA A 57 -7.47 7.29 10.37
N VAL A 58 -7.87 6.16 10.98
CA VAL A 58 -8.37 4.99 10.25
C VAL A 58 -9.59 5.36 9.39
N VAL A 59 -10.55 6.08 9.97
CA VAL A 59 -11.76 6.53 9.26
C VAL A 59 -11.38 7.45 8.09
N MET A 60 -10.47 8.40 8.29
CA MET A 60 -10.00 9.30 7.23
C MET A 60 -9.33 8.54 6.08
N VAL A 61 -8.45 7.57 6.38
CA VAL A 61 -7.80 6.72 5.37
C VAL A 61 -8.85 5.95 4.57
N LEU A 62 -9.81 5.31 5.24
CA LEU A 62 -10.89 4.56 4.57
C LEU A 62 -11.77 5.46 3.70
N LEU A 63 -12.11 6.66 4.18
CA LEU A 63 -12.88 7.64 3.41
C LEU A 63 -12.10 8.15 2.18
N MET A 64 -10.79 8.39 2.33
CA MET A 64 -9.93 8.77 1.21
C MET A 64 -9.94 7.69 0.12
N ILE A 65 -9.73 6.43 0.50
CA ILE A 65 -9.76 5.29 -0.44
C ILE A 65 -11.12 5.23 -1.14
N ARG A 66 -12.21 5.29 -0.36
CA ARG A 66 -13.57 5.12 -0.89
C ARG A 66 -14.04 6.27 -1.80
N LYS A 67 -13.66 7.52 -1.50
CA LYS A 67 -14.12 8.69 -2.26
C LYS A 67 -13.24 9.03 -3.44
N THR A 68 -11.93 8.88 -3.33
CA THR A 68 -10.99 9.37 -4.33
C THR A 68 -10.88 8.45 -5.54
N THR A 69 -10.86 7.13 -5.32
CA THR A 69 -10.76 6.15 -6.42
C THR A 69 -11.85 6.28 -7.47
N PRO A 70 -13.17 6.33 -7.13
CA PRO A 70 -14.21 6.47 -8.15
C PRO A 70 -14.16 7.82 -8.87
N ARG A 71 -13.72 8.89 -8.19
CA ARG A 71 -13.56 10.21 -8.81
C ARG A 71 -12.45 10.21 -9.86
N ILE A 72 -11.33 9.55 -9.59
CA ILE A 72 -10.22 9.45 -10.54
C ILE A 72 -10.64 8.65 -11.79
N ARG A 73 -11.40 7.57 -11.61
CA ARG A 73 -11.92 6.76 -12.76
C ARG A 73 -12.77 7.54 -13.75
N GLN A 74 -13.50 8.56 -13.26
CA GLN A 74 -14.40 9.38 -14.08
C GLN A 74 -13.68 10.48 -14.88
N MET A 75 -12.37 10.69 -14.67
CA MET A 75 -11.60 11.66 -15.45
C MET A 75 -11.41 11.13 -16.89
N GLU A 76 -11.43 12.02 -17.87
CA GLU A 76 -11.33 11.64 -19.29
C GLU A 76 -9.87 11.46 -19.74
N SER A 77 -8.98 12.34 -19.27
CA SER A 77 -7.57 12.34 -19.67
C SER A 77 -6.73 11.40 -18.83
N LEU A 78 -5.91 10.56 -19.48
CA LEU A 78 -4.97 9.66 -18.82
C LEU A 78 -3.94 10.43 -17.96
N ASP A 79 -3.46 11.58 -18.44
CA ASP A 79 -2.48 12.40 -17.72
C ASP A 79 -3.10 13.01 -16.46
N GLU A 80 -4.37 13.44 -16.52
CA GLU A 80 -5.09 13.94 -15.36
C GLU A 80 -5.34 12.83 -14.32
N LYS A 81 -5.75 11.63 -14.77
CA LYS A 81 -5.87 10.45 -13.92
C LYS A 81 -4.57 10.15 -13.18
N LEU A 82 -3.46 10.10 -13.90
CA LEU A 82 -2.15 9.81 -13.32
C LEU A 82 -1.69 10.88 -12.33
N LYS A 83 -1.91 12.16 -12.65
CA LYS A 83 -1.57 13.28 -11.78
C LYS A 83 -2.40 13.25 -10.50
N ALA A 84 -3.72 13.11 -10.62
CA ALA A 84 -4.63 13.00 -9.47
C ALA A 84 -4.32 11.76 -8.62
N TYR A 85 -3.99 10.63 -9.24
CA TYR A 85 -3.60 9.40 -8.53
C TYR A 85 -2.26 9.57 -7.81
N THR A 86 -1.29 10.25 -8.42
CA THR A 86 0.00 10.56 -7.80
C THR A 86 -0.18 11.40 -6.53
N GLU A 87 -1.03 12.42 -6.61
CA GLU A 87 -1.36 13.27 -5.46
C GLU A 87 -2.09 12.49 -4.37
N TYR A 88 -3.08 11.69 -4.75
CA TYR A 88 -3.82 10.81 -3.85
C TYR A 88 -2.88 9.86 -3.09
N ILE A 89 -2.02 9.12 -3.79
CA ILE A 89 -1.07 8.19 -3.18
C ILE A 89 -0.09 8.94 -2.26
N SER A 90 0.45 10.07 -2.71
CA SER A 90 1.36 10.87 -1.89
C SER A 90 0.69 11.32 -0.58
N ASN A 91 -0.53 11.85 -0.66
CA ASN A 91 -1.28 12.30 0.52
C ASN A 91 -1.65 11.13 1.44
N LEU A 92 -2.06 9.99 0.88
CA LEU A 92 -2.40 8.79 1.64
C LEU A 92 -1.18 8.28 2.43
N TYR A 93 -0.05 8.10 1.76
CA TYR A 93 1.13 7.48 2.38
C TYR A 93 1.87 8.42 3.33
N TYR A 94 2.10 9.69 2.96
CA TYR A 94 2.75 10.65 3.85
C TYR A 94 1.85 11.08 5.00
N GLY A 95 0.55 11.23 4.75
CA GLY A 95 -0.43 11.52 5.79
C GLY A 95 -0.48 10.39 6.83
N THR A 96 -0.58 9.14 6.39
CA THR A 96 -0.58 7.99 7.30
C THR A 96 0.76 7.84 8.02
N LEU A 97 1.91 8.04 7.35
CA LEU A 97 3.21 8.03 8.01
C LEU A 97 3.28 9.07 9.14
N SER A 98 2.80 10.29 8.91
CA SER A 98 2.78 11.33 9.93
C SER A 98 1.94 10.93 11.15
N ILE A 99 0.80 10.26 10.93
CA ILE A 99 -0.06 9.77 12.01
C ILE A 99 0.65 8.65 12.78
N VAL A 100 1.26 7.69 12.06
CA VAL A 100 2.04 6.60 12.68
C VAL A 100 3.17 7.15 13.55
N VAL A 101 3.90 8.16 13.07
CA VAL A 101 4.95 8.83 13.87
C VAL A 101 4.37 9.44 15.13
N MET A 102 3.24 10.14 15.04
CA MET A 102 2.57 10.73 16.22
C MET A 102 2.11 9.68 17.24
N GLU A 103 1.49 8.58 16.77
CA GLU A 103 1.08 7.46 17.63
C GLU A 103 2.28 6.82 18.31
N CYS A 104 3.35 6.58 17.56
CA CYS A 104 4.58 6.00 18.11
C CYS A 104 5.23 6.90 19.17
N LEU A 105 5.23 8.22 18.97
CA LEU A 105 5.68 9.16 19.99
C LEU A 105 4.82 9.09 21.25
N LEU A 106 3.49 8.99 21.11
CA LEU A 106 2.59 8.83 22.26
C LEU A 106 2.86 7.53 23.01
N ILE A 107 3.07 6.41 22.30
CA ILE A 107 3.41 5.10 22.89
C ILE A 107 4.70 5.22 23.72
N VAL A 108 5.75 5.82 23.16
CA VAL A 108 7.03 6.00 23.86
C VAL A 108 6.87 6.89 25.08
N LEU A 109 6.10 7.99 24.99
CA LEU A 109 5.89 8.91 26.10
C LEU A 109 5.04 8.31 27.22
N MET A 110 4.06 7.48 26.87
CA MET A 110 3.14 6.87 27.85
C MET A 110 3.65 5.55 28.41
N GLY A 111 4.54 4.86 27.70
CA GLY A 111 4.94 3.50 28.02
C GLY A 111 3.81 2.46 27.84
N ASP A 112 2.71 2.83 27.18
CA ASP A 112 1.54 1.96 26.96
C ASP A 112 1.48 1.52 25.49
N THR A 113 1.40 0.22 25.28
CA THR A 113 1.42 -0.41 23.94
C THR A 113 0.03 -0.57 23.33
N SER A 114 -1.04 -0.15 23.99
CA SER A 114 -2.42 -0.32 23.48
C SER A 114 -2.65 0.32 22.11
N LEU A 115 -1.98 1.46 21.84
CA LEU A 115 -2.04 2.13 20.53
C LEU A 115 -1.29 1.37 19.41
N LEU A 116 -0.40 0.43 19.73
CA LEU A 116 0.30 -0.37 18.71
C LEU A 116 -0.66 -1.14 17.81
N MET A 117 -1.80 -1.60 18.35
CA MET A 117 -2.81 -2.29 17.55
C MET A 117 -3.36 -1.40 16.44
N VAL A 118 -3.59 -0.12 16.71
CA VAL A 118 -4.08 0.83 15.71
C VAL A 118 -3.00 1.15 14.69
N THR A 119 -1.77 1.36 15.15
CA THR A 119 -0.59 1.51 14.26
C THR A 119 -0.46 0.33 13.30
N LEU A 120 -0.61 -0.91 13.79
CA LEU A 120 -0.58 -2.11 12.94
C LEU A 120 -1.71 -2.12 11.92
N ILE A 121 -2.93 -1.71 12.29
CA ILE A 121 -4.06 -1.60 11.37
C ILE A 121 -3.75 -0.56 10.27
N LEU A 122 -3.20 0.60 10.61
CA LEU A 122 -2.81 1.61 9.63
C LEU A 122 -1.73 1.11 8.67
N VAL A 123 -0.70 0.43 9.18
CA VAL A 123 0.35 -0.17 8.35
C VAL A 123 -0.24 -1.24 7.43
N LEU A 124 -1.16 -2.08 7.92
CA LEU A 124 -1.85 -3.08 7.12
C LEU A 124 -2.69 -2.44 6.01
N LEU A 125 -3.42 -1.36 6.32
CA LEU A 125 -4.18 -0.60 5.31
C LEU A 125 -3.28 -0.01 4.23
N LEU A 126 -2.10 0.50 4.59
CA LEU A 126 -1.11 0.96 3.62
C LEU A 126 -0.62 -0.20 2.74
N PHE A 127 -0.34 -1.35 3.33
CA PHE A 127 0.09 -2.53 2.59
C PHE A 127 -0.97 -3.00 1.60
N LEU A 128 -2.24 -3.10 2.03
CA LEU A 128 -3.37 -3.45 1.16
C LEU A 128 -3.64 -2.39 0.08
N SER A 129 -3.28 -1.14 0.36
CA SER A 129 -3.43 -0.02 -0.58
C SER A 129 -2.21 0.17 -1.49
N TYR A 130 -1.20 -0.71 -1.40
CA TYR A 130 0.03 -0.56 -2.17
C TYR A 130 -0.25 -0.54 -3.67
N PRO A 131 0.26 0.48 -4.40
CA PRO A 131 -0.02 0.69 -5.82
C PRO A 131 0.78 -0.28 -6.69
N ASN A 132 0.38 -1.57 -6.69
CA ASN A 132 0.87 -2.51 -7.68
C ASN A 132 0.18 -2.25 -9.04
N MET A 133 0.69 -2.82 -10.11
CA MET A 133 0.20 -2.56 -11.47
C MET A 133 -1.27 -2.92 -11.65
N TYR A 134 -1.69 -4.06 -11.12
CA TYR A 134 -3.09 -4.50 -11.19
C TYR A 134 -4.01 -3.58 -10.43
N LYS A 135 -3.57 -3.11 -9.26
CA LYS A 135 -4.31 -2.15 -8.47
C LYS A 135 -4.38 -0.79 -9.19
N MET A 136 -3.27 -0.32 -9.77
CA MET A 136 -3.26 0.91 -10.57
C MET A 136 -4.20 0.81 -11.76
N LYS A 137 -4.22 -0.31 -12.50
CA LYS A 137 -5.17 -0.56 -13.59
C LYS A 137 -6.60 -0.46 -13.09
N SER A 138 -6.91 -1.12 -11.97
CA SER A 138 -8.23 -1.09 -11.35
C SER A 138 -8.61 0.29 -10.83
N ASP A 139 -7.71 0.95 -10.09
CA ASP A 139 -7.99 2.24 -9.44
C ASP A 139 -8.16 3.38 -10.45
N LEU A 140 -7.39 3.37 -11.52
CA LEU A 140 -7.46 4.35 -12.62
C LEU A 140 -8.54 4.02 -13.65
N GLY A 141 -9.09 2.79 -13.64
CA GLY A 141 -10.04 2.33 -14.64
C GLY A 141 -9.45 2.32 -16.05
N LEU A 142 -8.19 1.89 -16.20
CA LEU A 142 -7.49 1.89 -17.48
C LEU A 142 -8.03 0.83 -18.43
N LEU A 143 -8.23 1.22 -19.68
CA LEU A 143 -8.43 0.29 -20.78
C LEU A 143 -7.15 -0.53 -21.03
N GLN A 144 -7.27 -1.69 -21.69
CA GLN A 144 -6.11 -2.55 -21.96
C GLN A 144 -5.03 -1.83 -22.79
N GLU A 145 -5.43 -1.01 -23.73
CA GLU A 145 -4.52 -0.23 -24.58
C GLU A 145 -3.75 0.83 -23.79
N GLU A 146 -4.46 1.56 -22.90
CA GLU A 146 -3.83 2.54 -22.00
C GLU A 146 -2.86 1.88 -21.05
N PHE A 147 -3.23 0.69 -20.53
CA PHE A 147 -2.37 -0.09 -19.64
C PHE A 147 -1.10 -0.56 -20.37
N ASN A 148 -1.22 -1.09 -21.59
CA ASN A 148 -0.07 -1.53 -22.38
C ASN A 148 0.86 -0.36 -22.73
N THR A 149 0.30 0.83 -22.97
CA THR A 149 1.09 2.04 -23.23
C THR A 149 1.88 2.49 -22.00
N LEU A 150 1.30 2.38 -20.80
CA LEU A 150 1.95 2.75 -19.55
C LEU A 150 2.97 1.72 -19.05
N PHE A 151 2.73 0.45 -19.35
CA PHE A 151 3.52 -0.68 -18.86
C PHE A 151 3.89 -1.64 -20.01
N PRO A 152 4.71 -1.19 -20.99
CA PRO A 152 5.06 -2.00 -22.17
C PRO A 152 5.78 -3.31 -21.78
N GLU A 153 6.59 -3.29 -20.72
CA GLU A 153 7.31 -4.48 -20.23
C GLU A 153 6.37 -5.63 -19.82
N TYR A 154 5.11 -5.33 -19.50
CA TYR A 154 4.11 -6.32 -19.07
C TYR A 154 3.13 -6.69 -20.19
N ALA A 155 3.03 -5.89 -21.24
CA ALA A 155 2.25 -6.21 -22.42
C ALA A 155 2.82 -7.47 -23.10
N GLU A 156 4.14 -7.56 -23.24
CA GLU A 156 4.85 -8.72 -23.81
C GLU A 156 4.66 -10.00 -22.99
N THR A 157 4.58 -9.88 -21.65
CA THR A 157 4.40 -11.05 -20.77
C THR A 157 2.98 -11.60 -20.84
N LEU A 158 1.99 -10.77 -21.11
CA LEU A 158 0.58 -11.18 -21.23
C LEU A 158 0.24 -11.73 -22.63
N GLU A 159 0.97 -11.32 -23.66
CA GLU A 159 0.82 -11.86 -25.00
C GLU A 159 1.53 -13.21 -25.22
N SER A 160 2.33 -13.66 -24.26
CA SER A 160 3.11 -14.90 -24.32
C SER A 160 2.52 -16.13 -23.57
N PRO A 161 1.20 -16.30 -23.36
CA PRO A 161 0.68 -17.56 -22.83
C PRO A 161 0.51 -18.67 -23.89
N LYS A 162 0.93 -18.43 -25.14
CA LYS A 162 0.71 -19.42 -26.23
C LYS A 162 1.74 -20.53 -26.32
N ASN A 163 2.82 -20.50 -25.54
CA ASN A 163 3.87 -21.52 -25.63
C ASN A 163 4.01 -22.47 -24.44
N LEU A 164 3.13 -22.37 -23.44
CA LEU A 164 3.05 -23.33 -22.34
C LEU A 164 1.86 -24.26 -22.56
N GLY A 165 2.01 -25.23 -23.44
CA GLY A 165 0.98 -26.27 -23.58
C GLY A 165 0.72 -26.80 -24.98
N LYS A 166 1.74 -26.93 -25.80
CA LYS A 166 1.65 -27.93 -26.85
C LYS A 166 2.08 -29.26 -26.23
N PRO A 167 1.17 -30.20 -25.95
CA PRO A 167 1.58 -31.55 -25.61
C PRO A 167 2.36 -32.08 -26.80
N GLU A 168 3.64 -32.39 -26.59
CA GLU A 168 4.37 -33.24 -27.53
C GLU A 168 3.53 -34.48 -27.72
N ASN A 169 3.02 -34.61 -28.94
CA ASN A 169 2.31 -35.78 -29.38
C ASN A 169 3.34 -36.93 -29.36
N PRO A 170 3.21 -37.95 -28.52
CA PRO A 170 4.10 -39.08 -28.58
C PRO A 170 3.92 -39.75 -29.94
N GLU A 171 5.02 -39.81 -30.68
CA GLU A 171 5.14 -40.52 -31.97
C GLU A 171 4.46 -41.88 -31.87
N SER A 172 3.49 -42.08 -32.74
CA SER A 172 2.85 -43.40 -32.93
C SER A 172 3.92 -44.41 -33.35
N PRO A 173 4.03 -45.54 -32.68
CA PRO A 173 4.96 -46.58 -33.11
C PRO A 173 4.53 -47.14 -34.49
N GLU A 174 5.44 -47.08 -35.44
CA GLU A 174 5.32 -47.72 -36.73
C GLU A 174 5.00 -49.23 -36.56
N SER A 175 3.92 -49.64 -37.16
CA SER A 175 3.56 -51.07 -37.31
C SER A 175 4.58 -51.77 -38.20
N PRO A 176 5.20 -52.88 -37.81
CA PRO A 176 6.01 -53.67 -38.73
C PRO A 176 5.09 -54.41 -39.69
N GLU A 177 5.34 -54.18 -40.98
CA GLU A 177 4.76 -54.96 -42.07
C GLU A 177 5.15 -56.44 -41.96
N ALA A 178 4.15 -57.28 -42.11
CA ALA A 178 4.28 -58.73 -42.22
C ALA A 178 4.93 -59.12 -43.55
N GLN A 179 5.96 -59.93 -43.47
CA GLN A 179 6.35 -60.86 -44.53
C GLN A 179 5.97 -62.28 -44.10
#